data_c6a94a62424203fd025b7ad75d8f16e6
#
_entry.id   c6a94a62424203fd025b7ad75d8f16e6
#
_cell.length_a   1.000
_cell.length_b   1.000
_cell.length_c   1.000
_cell.angle_alpha   90.00
_cell.angle_beta   90.00
_cell.angle_gamma   90.00
#
_symmetry.space_group_name_H-M   'P 1'
#
loop_
_entity.id
_entity.type
_entity.pdbx_description
1 polymer ?
#
loop_
_entity_poly.entity_id
_entity_poly.type
_entity_poly.pdbx_seq_one_letter_code
_entity_poly.pdbx_strand_id
1 'polypeptide(L)'
;MHPTSTYLVGCVIQKKYFRSNKVAGTMMNLLGGDEIYHYHSKLMMKEPRTGGAHVWHQDYGYWYNNGCLLPEMGSVFLPVDKCTKENGCLKVLHGSHKMGRINHVLEGEQAGADMKR
;
A
#
# COMPACT_ATOMS: atom_id res chain seq x y z
N MET A 1 -3.00 5.88 -19.52
CA MET A 1 -4.12 6.27 -18.62
C MET A 1 -3.75 5.86 -17.22
N HIS A 2 -3.68 6.82 -16.31
CA HIS A 2 -3.40 6.54 -14.90
C HIS A 2 -4.54 5.77 -14.27
N PRO A 3 -4.27 4.82 -13.36
CA PRO A 3 -5.32 4.33 -12.48
C PRO A 3 -5.82 5.53 -11.67
N THR A 4 -7.09 5.86 -11.83
CA THR A 4 -7.73 6.91 -11.06
C THR A 4 -7.75 6.49 -9.59
N SER A 5 -6.82 7.00 -8.80
CA SER A 5 -6.89 6.83 -7.35
C SER A 5 -7.84 7.88 -6.80
N THR A 6 -9.00 7.44 -6.36
CA THR A 6 -9.97 8.30 -5.68
C THR A 6 -9.70 8.25 -4.18
N TYR A 7 -9.35 9.38 -3.60
CA TYR A 7 -9.21 9.53 -2.15
C TYR A 7 -10.60 9.65 -1.53
N LEU A 8 -11.05 8.61 -0.83
CA LEU A 8 -12.30 8.62 -0.09
C LEU A 8 -12.07 9.14 1.34
N VAL A 9 -12.26 10.43 1.54
CA VAL A 9 -12.25 11.03 2.87
C VAL A 9 -13.67 11.04 3.40
N GLY A 10 -13.93 10.32 4.49
CA GLY A 10 -15.13 10.54 5.29
C GLY A 10 -16.27 9.53 5.18
N CYS A 11 -16.14 8.42 4.47
CA CYS A 11 -17.18 7.39 4.44
C CYS A 11 -17.30 6.69 5.80
N VAL A 12 -18.53 6.60 6.34
CA VAL A 12 -18.82 5.96 7.63
C VAL A 12 -18.41 4.47 7.65
N ILE A 13 -18.62 3.77 6.55
CA ILE A 13 -18.24 2.36 6.39
C ILE A 13 -16.72 2.21 6.48
N GLN A 14 -15.98 3.07 5.79
CA GLN A 14 -14.54 3.10 5.81
C GLN A 14 -13.97 3.34 7.21
N LYS A 15 -14.51 4.32 7.95
CA LYS A 15 -14.14 4.58 9.35
C LYS A 15 -14.40 3.38 10.26
N LYS A 16 -15.52 2.69 10.08
CA LYS A 16 -15.87 1.49 10.84
C LYS A 16 -14.89 0.35 10.57
N TYR A 17 -14.52 0.12 9.31
CA TYR A 17 -13.54 -0.90 8.94
C TYR A 17 -12.15 -0.61 9.53
N PHE A 18 -11.64 0.60 9.36
CA PHE A 18 -10.30 0.95 9.83
C PHE A 18 -10.16 0.92 11.34
N ARG A 19 -11.23 1.24 12.07
CA ARG A 19 -11.26 1.17 13.54
C ARG A 19 -11.59 -0.21 14.10
N SER A 20 -11.90 -1.18 13.24
CA SER A 20 -12.20 -2.53 13.70
C SER A 20 -10.96 -3.18 14.32
N ASN A 21 -11.19 -4.04 15.31
CA ASN A 21 -10.10 -4.80 15.92
C ASN A 21 -9.36 -5.69 14.90
N LYS A 22 -10.07 -6.13 13.87
CA LYS A 22 -9.48 -6.91 12.78
C LYS A 22 -8.45 -6.12 11.96
N VAL A 23 -8.63 -4.83 11.79
CA VAL A 23 -7.69 -3.95 11.06
C VAL A 23 -6.75 -3.25 12.03
N ALA A 24 -7.27 -2.35 12.86
CA ALA A 24 -6.46 -1.57 13.78
C ALA A 24 -5.74 -2.44 14.82
N GLY A 25 -6.44 -3.37 15.46
CA GLY A 25 -5.83 -4.26 16.45
C GLY A 25 -4.75 -5.16 15.84
N THR A 26 -4.95 -5.67 14.62
CA THR A 26 -3.91 -6.44 13.94
C THR A 26 -2.69 -5.57 13.63
N MET A 27 -2.89 -4.35 13.14
CA MET A 27 -1.78 -3.43 12.85
C MET A 27 -1.02 -3.01 14.11
N MET A 28 -1.72 -2.72 15.21
CA MET A 28 -1.08 -2.45 16.50
C MET A 28 -0.18 -3.60 16.92
N ASN A 29 -0.67 -4.83 16.86
CA ASN A 29 0.13 -6.01 17.24
C ASN A 29 1.34 -6.22 16.33
N LEU A 30 1.21 -5.97 15.03
CA LEU A 30 2.31 -6.11 14.07
C LEU A 30 3.37 -5.02 14.21
N LEU A 31 2.98 -3.84 14.66
CA LEU A 31 3.85 -2.67 14.83
C LEU A 31 4.36 -2.49 16.28
N GLY A 32 4.30 -3.53 17.10
CA GLY A 32 4.89 -3.53 18.44
C GLY A 32 3.93 -3.30 19.59
N GLY A 33 2.64 -3.17 19.34
CA GLY A 33 1.60 -3.02 20.37
C GLY A 33 1.29 -1.58 20.78
N ASP A 34 2.00 -0.61 20.24
CA ASP A 34 1.77 0.80 20.51
C ASP A 34 0.58 1.37 19.74
N GLU A 35 0.16 2.58 20.10
CA GLU A 35 -0.91 3.30 19.42
C GLU A 35 -0.54 3.57 17.95
N ILE A 36 -1.48 3.31 17.06
CA ILE A 36 -1.33 3.55 15.62
C ILE A 36 -2.27 4.65 15.16
N TYR A 37 -1.90 5.34 14.10
CA TYR A 37 -2.79 6.27 13.43
C TYR A 37 -2.97 5.92 11.95
N HIS A 38 -4.13 6.28 11.43
CA HIS A 38 -4.44 6.09 10.02
C HIS A 38 -3.80 7.22 9.20
N TYR A 39 -2.80 6.87 8.41
CA TYR A 39 -2.07 7.83 7.59
C TYR A 39 -2.89 8.26 6.38
N HIS A 40 -3.25 7.32 5.51
CA HIS A 40 -4.16 7.58 4.39
C HIS A 40 -4.84 6.29 3.91
N SER A 41 -5.83 6.44 3.04
CA SER A 41 -6.44 5.32 2.32
C SER A 41 -6.79 5.73 0.90
N LYS A 42 -6.81 4.75 0.02
CA LYS A 42 -7.21 4.92 -1.38
C LYS A 42 -8.07 3.75 -1.84
N LEU A 43 -9.04 4.05 -2.69
CA LEU A 43 -9.74 3.04 -3.48
C LEU A 43 -9.03 2.94 -4.83
N MET A 44 -8.66 1.73 -5.21
CA MET A 44 -8.03 1.46 -6.50
C MET A 44 -8.99 0.66 -7.37
N MET A 45 -9.27 1.20 -8.54
CA MET A 45 -9.98 0.49 -9.59
C MET A 45 -9.01 0.20 -10.74
N LYS A 46 -9.05 -1.03 -11.24
CA LYS A 46 -8.36 -1.41 -12.47
C LYS A 46 -9.38 -1.64 -13.55
N GLU A 47 -9.31 -0.86 -14.60
CA GLU A 47 -10.16 -1.07 -15.76
C GLU A 47 -9.78 -2.38 -16.46
N PRO A 48 -10.78 -3.16 -16.90
CA PRO A 48 -10.51 -4.40 -17.61
C PRO A 48 -9.76 -4.11 -18.90
N ARG A 49 -8.78 -4.94 -19.22
CA ARG A 49 -7.95 -4.92 -20.44
C ARG A 49 -7.00 -3.71 -20.60
N THR A 50 -7.23 -2.60 -19.90
CA THR A 50 -6.46 -1.36 -20.05
C THR A 50 -5.74 -0.93 -18.77
N GLY A 51 -6.07 -1.53 -17.63
CA GLY A 51 -5.44 -1.24 -16.35
C GLY A 51 -3.95 -1.55 -16.35
N GLY A 52 -3.12 -0.54 -16.06
CA GLY A 52 -1.67 -0.67 -15.99
C GLY A 52 -1.19 -1.50 -14.80
N ALA A 53 -0.03 -2.12 -14.94
CA ALA A 53 0.67 -2.72 -13.80
C ALA A 53 1.30 -1.61 -12.93
N HIS A 54 1.31 -1.84 -11.62
CA HIS A 54 2.18 -1.07 -10.74
C HIS A 54 3.58 -1.69 -10.76
N VAL A 55 4.59 -0.84 -10.88
CA VAL A 55 5.99 -1.27 -10.77
C VAL A 55 6.27 -1.75 -9.34
N TRP A 56 7.29 -2.59 -9.19
CA TRP A 56 7.73 -3.01 -7.87
C TRP A 56 8.15 -1.81 -7.04
N HIS A 57 7.61 -1.71 -5.84
CA HIS A 57 7.93 -0.64 -4.90
C HIS A 57 7.89 -1.15 -3.46
N GLN A 58 8.50 -0.41 -2.60
CA GLN A 58 8.42 -0.59 -1.16
C GLN A 58 7.74 0.66 -0.58
N ASP A 59 6.66 0.48 0.17
CA ASP A 59 5.94 1.62 0.76
C ASP A 59 6.88 2.49 1.60
N TYR A 60 7.71 1.89 2.45
CA TYR A 60 8.68 2.64 3.25
C TYR A 60 9.67 3.44 2.40
N GLY A 61 10.23 2.85 1.35
CA GLY A 61 11.15 3.55 0.47
C GLY A 61 10.50 4.72 -0.28
N TYR A 62 9.25 4.58 -0.67
CA TYR A 62 8.46 5.66 -1.26
C TYR A 62 8.15 6.78 -0.25
N TRP A 63 7.59 6.41 0.91
CA TRP A 63 7.15 7.37 1.92
C TRP A 63 8.30 8.04 2.67
N TYR A 64 9.49 7.46 2.68
CA TYR A 64 10.67 8.06 3.26
C TYR A 64 10.94 9.46 2.70
N ASN A 65 10.85 9.61 1.39
CA ASN A 65 11.01 10.90 0.71
C ASN A 65 9.85 11.89 0.98
N ASN A 66 8.77 11.41 1.59
CA ASN A 66 7.61 12.20 1.99
C ASN A 66 7.51 12.38 3.52
N GLY A 67 8.61 12.18 4.24
CA GLY A 67 8.72 12.48 5.66
C GLY A 67 8.51 11.30 6.62
N CYS A 68 8.21 10.10 6.13
CA CYS A 68 8.13 8.91 6.98
C CYS A 68 9.53 8.32 7.18
N LEU A 69 10.26 8.85 8.15
CA LEU A 69 11.68 8.55 8.36
C LEU A 69 11.94 7.18 9.01
N LEU A 70 10.93 6.59 9.62
CA LEU A 70 11.02 5.29 10.30
C LEU A 70 10.18 4.23 9.58
N PRO A 71 10.59 2.95 9.61
CA PRO A 71 9.88 1.86 8.93
C PRO A 71 8.64 1.37 9.67
N GLU A 72 8.20 2.06 10.71
CA GLU A 72 7.06 1.70 11.55
C GLU A 72 5.74 1.99 10.83
N MET A 73 5.54 1.30 9.74
CA MET A 73 4.35 1.43 8.90
C MET A 73 3.91 0.09 8.34
N GLY A 74 2.63 0.01 8.00
CA GLY A 74 2.07 -1.14 7.33
C GLY A 74 0.89 -0.74 6.47
N SER A 75 0.62 -1.54 5.45
CA SER A 75 -0.50 -1.34 4.53
C SER A 75 -1.49 -2.49 4.65
N VAL A 76 -2.76 -2.16 4.74
CA VAL A 76 -3.85 -3.14 4.74
C VAL A 76 -4.50 -3.15 3.37
N PHE A 77 -4.43 -4.27 2.68
CA PHE A 77 -5.09 -4.48 1.40
C PHE A 77 -6.42 -5.18 1.61
N LEU A 78 -7.51 -4.53 1.22
CA LEU A 78 -8.87 -5.05 1.31
C LEU A 78 -9.41 -5.26 -0.11
N PRO A 79 -9.43 -6.51 -0.61
CA PRO A 79 -10.02 -6.78 -1.91
C PRO A 79 -11.55 -6.66 -1.82
N VAL A 80 -12.13 -5.79 -2.64
CA VAL A 80 -13.59 -5.65 -2.79
C VAL A 80 -14.11 -6.74 -3.72
N ASP A 81 -13.37 -7.00 -4.79
CA ASP A 81 -13.65 -8.09 -5.72
C ASP A 81 -12.63 -9.22 -5.56
N LYS A 82 -12.96 -10.40 -6.06
CA LYS A 82 -12.05 -11.54 -6.03
C LYS A 82 -10.77 -11.22 -6.82
N CYS A 83 -9.64 -11.23 -6.13
CA CYS A 83 -8.33 -11.01 -6.75
C CYS A 83 -7.76 -12.30 -7.31
N THR A 84 -7.40 -12.29 -8.59
CA THR A 84 -6.71 -13.38 -9.28
C THR A 84 -5.51 -12.85 -10.05
N LYS A 85 -4.64 -13.74 -10.52
CA LYS A 85 -3.49 -13.34 -11.34
C LYS A 85 -3.94 -12.65 -12.64
N GLU A 86 -5.03 -13.11 -13.20
CA GLU A 86 -5.59 -12.65 -14.49
C GLU A 86 -6.16 -11.22 -14.38
N ASN A 87 -6.69 -10.86 -13.22
CA ASN A 87 -7.23 -9.51 -12.99
C ASN A 87 -6.26 -8.56 -12.28
N GLY A 88 -4.98 -8.96 -12.17
CA GLY A 88 -3.94 -8.10 -11.66
C GLY A 88 -3.91 -7.97 -10.14
N CYS A 89 -4.02 -9.09 -9.43
CA CYS A 89 -3.88 -9.12 -7.98
C CYS A 89 -2.56 -8.54 -7.49
N LEU A 90 -2.53 -8.16 -6.21
CA LEU A 90 -1.31 -7.77 -5.53
C LEU A 90 -0.30 -8.92 -5.55
N LYS A 91 0.96 -8.59 -5.80
CA LYS A 91 2.11 -9.49 -5.67
C LYS A 91 3.00 -8.98 -4.54
N VAL A 92 3.45 -9.88 -3.69
CA VAL A 92 4.32 -9.54 -2.55
C VAL A 92 5.56 -10.42 -2.60
N LEU A 93 6.72 -9.82 -2.40
CA LEU A 93 7.96 -10.56 -2.24
C LEU A 93 8.08 -11.04 -0.79
N HIS A 94 8.08 -12.35 -0.60
CA HIS A 94 8.12 -12.95 0.74
C HIS A 94 9.41 -12.55 1.48
N GLY A 95 9.26 -12.11 2.73
CA GLY A 95 10.39 -11.69 3.57
C GLY A 95 10.91 -10.28 3.27
N SER A 96 10.35 -9.55 2.32
CA SER A 96 10.82 -8.22 1.91
C SER A 96 10.76 -7.15 3.01
N HIS A 97 9.95 -7.35 4.05
CA HIS A 97 9.92 -6.47 5.23
C HIS A 97 11.24 -6.43 6.00
N LYS A 98 12.16 -7.38 5.75
CA LYS A 98 13.49 -7.45 6.37
C LYS A 98 14.59 -6.79 5.53
N MET A 99 14.26 -6.26 4.35
CA MET A 99 15.27 -5.75 3.41
C MET A 99 15.81 -4.36 3.76
N GLY A 100 15.29 -3.68 4.78
CA GLY A 100 15.62 -2.30 5.02
C GLY A 100 15.02 -1.37 3.95
N ARG A 101 15.47 -0.12 3.92
CA ARG A 101 14.97 0.87 2.96
C ARG A 101 15.55 0.65 1.56
N ILE A 102 14.67 0.56 0.58
CA ILE A 102 15.02 0.49 -0.84
C ILE A 102 14.85 1.89 -1.44
N ASN A 103 15.85 2.38 -2.16
CA ASN A 103 15.73 3.62 -2.90
C ASN A 103 14.71 3.50 -4.01
N HIS A 104 14.01 4.60 -4.28
CA HIS A 104 13.03 4.67 -5.36
C HIS A 104 13.50 5.65 -6.43
N VAL A 105 13.25 5.26 -7.66
CA VAL A 105 13.52 6.04 -8.87
C VAL A 105 12.25 6.16 -9.70
N LEU A 106 12.18 7.16 -10.57
CA LEU A 106 11.07 7.28 -11.51
C LEU A 106 11.24 6.28 -12.65
N GLU A 107 10.25 5.42 -12.83
CA GLU A 107 10.07 4.57 -13.99
C GLU A 107 8.83 5.05 -14.76
N GLY A 108 9.04 5.85 -15.81
CA GLY A 108 7.98 6.59 -16.46
C GLY A 108 7.34 7.59 -15.47
N GLU A 109 6.06 7.43 -15.18
CA GLU A 109 5.31 8.27 -14.25
C GLU A 109 5.12 7.65 -12.86
N GLN A 110 5.69 6.49 -12.61
CA GLN A 110 5.59 5.78 -11.33
C GLN A 110 6.92 5.81 -10.59
N ALA A 111 6.86 5.96 -9.27
CA ALA A 111 8.02 5.76 -8.42
C ALA A 111 8.14 4.26 -8.11
N GLY A 112 9.22 3.65 -8.54
CA GLY A 112 9.53 2.24 -8.35
C GLY A 112 10.81 2.01 -7.57
N ALA A 113 10.99 0.80 -7.07
CA ALA A 113 12.22 0.38 -6.42
C ALA A 113 13.39 0.40 -7.42
N ASP A 114 14.53 0.93 -7.00
CA ASP A 114 15.74 0.89 -7.82
C ASP A 114 16.24 -0.55 -7.93
N MET A 115 16.03 -1.15 -9.10
CA MET A 115 16.39 -2.55 -9.37
C MET A 115 17.86 -2.73 -9.74
N LYS A 116 18.67 -1.65 -9.72
CA LYS A 116 20.10 -1.72 -10.05
C LYS A 116 21.00 -1.98 -8.84
N ARG A 117 20.41 -2.22 -7.69
CA ARG A 117 21.11 -2.54 -6.43
C ARG A 117 20.77 -3.91 -5.92
#